data_262d3db1a190ab8879e26a67d6e50e6a
#
_entry.id   262d3db1a190ab8879e26a67d6e50e6a
#
_cell.length_a   1.000
_cell.length_b   1.000
_cell.length_c   1.000
_cell.angle_alpha   90.00
_cell.angle_beta   90.00
_cell.angle_gamma   90.00
#
_symmetry.space_group_name_H-M   'P 1'
#
loop_
_entity.id
_entity.type
_entity.pdbx_description
1 polymer ?
#
loop_
_entity_poly.entity_id
_entity_poly.type
_entity_poly.pdbx_seq_one_letter_code
_entity_poly.pdbx_strand_id
1 'polypeptide(L)'
;MTTTSLPRRFARIERLPPYVFSITAELKMAARRRGEDIIDMSMGNPDGATPPHIVAKLQEVAQRADTHGYSTSKGIPRLRRAIAHWYQNRYDVAIDPDQEAIVTIGSKEGLAHLMLATLERGDTVVGTTTEYVP
;
A
#
# COMPACT_ATOMS: atom_id res chain seq x y z
N MET A 1 -32.16 11.77 33.67
CA MET A 1 -31.09 10.82 34.04
C MET A 1 -30.30 10.53 32.78
N THR A 2 -29.17 11.20 32.60
CA THR A 2 -28.25 10.99 31.44
C THR A 2 -27.39 9.78 31.74
N THR A 3 -27.70 8.67 31.12
CA THR A 3 -26.84 7.46 31.18
C THR A 3 -25.57 7.73 30.42
N THR A 4 -24.52 8.12 31.11
CA THR A 4 -23.18 8.20 30.55
C THR A 4 -22.71 6.76 30.28
N SER A 5 -22.86 6.29 29.05
CA SER A 5 -22.31 5.00 28.66
C SER A 5 -20.78 5.11 28.69
N LEU A 6 -20.12 4.24 29.45
CA LEU A 6 -18.68 4.12 29.43
C LEU A 6 -18.21 3.82 27.97
N PRO A 7 -17.10 4.44 27.51
CA PRO A 7 -16.59 4.17 26.19
C PRO A 7 -16.28 2.68 26.03
N ARG A 8 -16.81 2.08 24.97
CA ARG A 8 -16.63 0.65 24.69
C ARG A 8 -15.14 0.38 24.39
N ARG A 9 -14.50 -0.44 25.20
CA ARG A 9 -13.12 -0.84 24.99
C ARG A 9 -13.03 -2.05 24.08
N PHE A 10 -12.09 -2.02 23.14
CA PHE A 10 -11.84 -3.10 22.18
C PHE A 10 -10.45 -3.71 22.42
N ALA A 11 -10.40 -4.88 23.04
CA ALA A 11 -9.16 -5.52 23.46
C ALA A 11 -8.14 -5.77 22.35
N ARG A 12 -8.59 -5.90 21.10
CA ARG A 12 -7.68 -6.03 19.94
C ARG A 12 -6.98 -4.71 19.65
N ILE A 13 -7.68 -3.58 19.75
CA ILE A 13 -7.13 -2.24 19.52
C ILE A 13 -6.19 -1.87 20.65
N GLU A 14 -6.56 -2.17 21.92
CA GLU A 14 -5.73 -1.86 23.09
C GLU A 14 -4.38 -2.61 23.09
N ARG A 15 -4.28 -3.72 22.37
CA ARG A 15 -3.03 -4.50 22.23
C ARG A 15 -2.14 -4.05 21.07
N LEU A 16 -2.61 -3.15 20.20
CA LEU A 16 -1.78 -2.64 19.12
C LEU A 16 -0.70 -1.72 19.70
N PRO A 17 0.57 -1.92 19.31
CA PRO A 17 1.61 -0.98 19.69
C PRO A 17 1.35 0.38 19.03
N PRO A 18 1.82 1.48 19.64
CA PRO A 18 1.76 2.79 19.01
C PRO A 18 2.45 2.76 17.64
N TYR A 19 1.82 3.40 16.65
CA TYR A 19 2.39 3.46 15.33
C TYR A 19 3.62 4.38 15.32
N VAL A 20 4.79 3.82 15.04
CA VAL A 20 6.09 4.50 15.18
C VAL A 20 6.17 5.81 14.37
N PHE A 21 5.56 5.85 13.18
CA PHE A 21 5.57 7.07 12.36
C PHE A 21 4.70 8.19 12.95
N SER A 22 3.67 7.90 13.72
CA SER A 22 2.94 8.91 14.48
C SER A 22 3.81 9.53 15.56
N ILE A 23 4.54 8.69 16.30
CA ILE A 23 5.47 9.15 17.34
C ILE A 23 6.55 10.06 16.74
N THR A 24 7.18 9.63 15.65
CA THR A 24 8.22 10.44 15.00
C THR A 24 7.66 11.73 14.40
N ALA A 25 6.44 11.73 13.87
CA ALA A 25 5.78 12.94 13.38
C ALA A 25 5.51 13.93 14.50
N GLU A 26 5.02 13.48 15.65
CA GLU A 26 4.79 14.32 16.83
C GLU A 26 6.11 14.94 17.34
N LEU A 27 7.18 14.17 17.45
CA LEU A 27 8.50 14.65 17.87
C LEU A 27 9.03 15.70 16.89
N LYS A 28 8.94 15.47 15.59
CA LYS A 28 9.33 16.46 14.55
C LYS A 28 8.54 17.76 14.67
N MET A 29 7.22 17.64 14.82
CA MET A 29 6.37 18.82 14.97
C MET A 29 6.67 19.62 16.25
N ALA A 30 6.93 18.91 17.36
CA ALA A 30 7.32 19.56 18.60
C ALA A 30 8.67 20.32 18.48
N ALA A 31 9.66 19.71 17.82
CA ALA A 31 10.95 20.32 17.58
C ALA A 31 10.84 21.57 16.66
N ARG A 32 10.09 21.47 15.56
CA ARG A 32 9.83 22.62 14.67
C ARG A 32 9.15 23.77 15.38
N ARG A 33 8.19 23.49 16.29
CA ARG A 33 7.54 24.54 17.08
C ARG A 33 8.50 25.26 18.04
N ARG A 34 9.61 24.63 18.44
CA ARG A 34 10.69 25.24 19.21
C ARG A 34 11.68 26.02 18.33
N GLY A 35 11.49 26.06 17.02
CA GLY A 35 12.37 26.73 16.08
C GLY A 35 13.60 25.91 15.68
N GLU A 36 13.62 24.61 15.97
CA GLU A 36 14.74 23.73 15.59
C GLU A 36 14.71 23.42 14.08
N ASP A 37 15.87 23.48 13.44
CA ASP A 37 16.06 23.06 12.05
C ASP A 37 16.19 21.53 12.01
N ILE A 38 15.13 20.87 11.48
CA ILE A 38 15.04 19.40 11.47
C ILE A 38 15.32 18.85 10.09
N ILE A 39 16.36 18.03 9.99
CA ILE A 39 16.63 17.18 8.84
C ILE A 39 15.91 15.85 9.05
N ASP A 40 14.88 15.59 8.24
CA ASP A 40 14.04 14.41 8.37
C ASP A 40 14.61 13.22 7.58
N MET A 41 15.17 12.25 8.27
CA MET A 41 15.66 10.99 7.70
C MET A 41 14.84 9.77 8.18
N SER A 42 13.64 9.99 8.71
CA SER A 42 12.83 8.93 9.33
C SER A 42 12.12 8.02 8.34
N MET A 43 11.92 8.45 7.10
CA MET A 43 11.21 7.67 6.09
C MET A 43 11.90 7.81 4.73
N GLY A 44 12.22 6.67 4.10
CA GLY A 44 12.64 6.65 2.70
C GLY A 44 11.43 6.86 1.78
N ASN A 45 11.23 8.09 1.36
CA ASN A 45 10.18 8.45 0.41
C ASN A 45 10.82 8.96 -0.88
N PRO A 46 10.43 8.47 -2.07
CA PRO A 46 10.92 9.02 -3.33
C PRO A 46 10.63 10.53 -3.41
N ASP A 47 11.63 11.33 -3.72
CA ASP A 47 11.54 12.79 -3.86
C ASP A 47 11.36 13.24 -5.32
N GLY A 48 11.59 12.35 -6.27
CA GLY A 48 11.40 12.60 -7.69
C GLY A 48 9.94 12.72 -8.09
N ALA A 49 9.64 13.69 -8.97
CA ALA A 49 8.29 13.84 -9.52
C ALA A 49 7.91 12.63 -10.40
N THR A 50 6.61 12.31 -10.40
CA THR A 50 6.07 11.32 -11.34
C THR A 50 6.33 11.76 -12.79
N PRO A 51 6.79 10.88 -13.68
CA PRO A 51 7.04 11.23 -15.08
C PRO A 51 5.83 11.90 -15.75
N PRO A 52 6.03 12.99 -16.50
CA PRO A 52 4.93 13.81 -17.05
C PRO A 52 3.93 13.01 -17.90
N HIS A 53 4.39 12.02 -18.66
CA HIS A 53 3.50 11.19 -19.47
C HIS A 53 2.53 10.33 -18.65
N ILE A 54 2.93 9.92 -17.44
CA ILE A 54 2.07 9.18 -16.49
C ILE A 54 1.01 10.13 -15.94
N VAL A 55 1.42 11.34 -15.53
CA VAL A 55 0.49 12.37 -15.04
C VAL A 55 -0.53 12.76 -16.10
N ALA A 56 -0.07 13.01 -17.34
CA ALA A 56 -0.95 13.33 -18.46
C ALA A 56 -1.96 12.20 -18.74
N LYS A 57 -1.52 10.94 -18.67
CA LYS A 57 -2.42 9.80 -18.86
C LYS A 57 -3.44 9.65 -17.75
N LEU A 58 -3.07 9.91 -16.51
CA LEU A 58 -4.00 9.93 -15.38
C LEU A 58 -5.07 11.01 -15.57
N GLN A 59 -4.67 12.22 -15.97
CA GLN A 59 -5.60 13.33 -16.23
C GLN A 59 -6.57 13.00 -17.36
N GLU A 60 -6.08 12.43 -18.47
CA GLU A 60 -6.91 11.98 -19.60
C GLU A 60 -7.97 10.97 -19.14
N VAL A 61 -7.55 9.94 -18.41
CA VAL A 61 -8.44 8.87 -17.96
C VAL A 61 -9.45 9.36 -16.92
N ALA A 62 -9.02 10.25 -16.02
CA ALA A 62 -9.88 10.81 -14.98
C ALA A 62 -11.04 11.67 -15.53
N GLN A 63 -10.93 12.19 -16.74
CA GLN A 63 -12.00 12.95 -17.40
C GLN A 63 -13.05 12.04 -18.07
N ARG A 64 -12.80 10.76 -18.15
CA ARG A 64 -13.68 9.79 -18.83
C ARG A 64 -14.66 9.19 -17.83
N ALA A 65 -15.95 9.46 -18.02
CA ALA A 65 -17.01 8.96 -17.15
C ALA A 65 -17.13 7.41 -17.12
N ASP A 66 -16.71 6.72 -18.19
CA ASP A 66 -16.69 5.26 -18.26
C ASP A 66 -15.63 4.59 -17.36
N THR A 67 -14.74 5.39 -16.77
CA THR A 67 -13.70 4.88 -15.83
C THR A 67 -14.06 5.10 -14.36
N HIS A 68 -15.21 5.68 -14.05
CA HIS A 68 -15.62 6.02 -12.68
C HIS A 68 -16.41 4.89 -11.97
N GLY A 69 -16.58 3.75 -12.60
CA GLY A 69 -17.29 2.61 -12.04
C GLY A 69 -16.48 1.85 -10.99
N TYR A 70 -17.08 0.78 -10.47
CA TYR A 70 -16.40 -0.13 -9.57
C TYR A 70 -15.20 -0.80 -10.24
N SER A 71 -14.12 -0.98 -9.47
CA SER A 71 -12.99 -1.77 -9.94
C SER A 71 -13.35 -3.25 -10.04
N THR A 72 -12.73 -3.95 -10.98
CA THR A 72 -12.83 -5.41 -11.06
C THR A 72 -11.87 -6.05 -10.04
N SER A 73 -12.29 -7.15 -9.41
CA SER A 73 -11.51 -7.83 -8.34
C SER A 73 -10.09 -8.23 -8.73
N LYS A 74 -9.89 -8.62 -10.00
CA LYS A 74 -8.55 -8.98 -10.53
C LYS A 74 -7.82 -7.80 -11.20
N GLY A 75 -8.42 -6.63 -11.27
CA GLY A 75 -7.96 -5.53 -12.10
C GLY A 75 -8.47 -5.64 -13.55
N ILE A 76 -8.46 -4.51 -14.27
CA ILE A 76 -8.99 -4.46 -15.63
C ILE A 76 -8.14 -5.32 -16.58
N PRO A 77 -8.77 -6.04 -17.55
CA PRO A 77 -8.04 -6.93 -18.46
C PRO A 77 -6.92 -6.23 -19.26
N ARG A 78 -7.11 -4.96 -19.60
CA ARG A 78 -6.09 -4.17 -20.30
C ARG A 78 -4.80 -4.00 -19.47
N LEU A 79 -4.92 -3.76 -18.15
CA LEU A 79 -3.77 -3.63 -17.27
C LEU A 79 -3.07 -4.97 -17.10
N ARG A 80 -3.81 -6.06 -16.90
CA ARG A 80 -3.24 -7.40 -16.78
C ARG A 80 -2.47 -7.83 -18.03
N ARG A 81 -3.01 -7.56 -19.22
CA ARG A 81 -2.29 -7.76 -20.49
C ARG A 81 -1.03 -6.90 -20.62
N ALA A 82 -1.08 -5.65 -20.14
CA ALA A 82 0.09 -4.78 -20.14
C ALA A 82 1.19 -5.31 -19.22
N ILE A 83 0.82 -5.86 -18.06
CA ILE A 83 1.74 -6.53 -17.13
C ILE A 83 2.40 -7.74 -17.83
N ALA A 84 1.61 -8.63 -18.40
CA ALA A 84 2.13 -9.80 -19.11
C ALA A 84 3.09 -9.42 -20.24
N HIS A 85 2.72 -8.43 -21.06
CA HIS A 85 3.56 -7.91 -22.11
C HIS A 85 4.88 -7.29 -21.60
N TRP A 86 4.82 -6.57 -20.48
CA TRP A 86 6.01 -5.98 -19.87
C TRP A 86 6.97 -7.05 -19.34
N TYR A 87 6.47 -8.13 -18.71
CA TYR A 87 7.27 -9.25 -18.26
C TYR A 87 7.91 -10.00 -19.43
N GLN A 88 7.16 -10.24 -20.50
CA GLN A 88 7.68 -10.87 -21.72
C GLN A 88 8.82 -10.05 -22.33
N ASN A 89 8.63 -8.72 -22.46
CA ASN A 89 9.64 -7.87 -23.10
C ASN A 89 10.88 -7.63 -22.22
N ARG A 90 10.72 -7.59 -20.90
CA ARG A 90 11.80 -7.20 -20.00
C ARG A 90 12.60 -8.39 -19.48
N TYR A 91 11.94 -9.52 -19.29
CA TYR A 91 12.52 -10.69 -18.63
C TYR A 91 12.40 -11.98 -19.44
N ASP A 92 11.80 -11.93 -20.62
CA ASP A 92 11.46 -13.10 -21.44
C ASP A 92 10.61 -14.14 -20.68
N VAL A 93 9.70 -13.65 -19.83
CA VAL A 93 8.79 -14.48 -19.05
C VAL A 93 7.38 -14.34 -19.60
N ALA A 94 6.81 -15.44 -20.07
CA ALA A 94 5.42 -15.51 -20.48
C ALA A 94 4.51 -15.64 -19.23
N ILE A 95 3.51 -14.76 -19.14
CA ILE A 95 2.50 -14.76 -18.08
C ILE A 95 1.13 -14.80 -18.74
N ASP A 96 0.25 -15.69 -18.29
CA ASP A 96 -1.16 -15.66 -18.67
C ASP A 96 -1.87 -14.52 -17.93
N PRO A 97 -2.33 -13.46 -18.64
CA PRO A 97 -2.95 -12.31 -17.99
C PRO A 97 -4.27 -12.63 -17.28
N ASP A 98 -4.91 -13.75 -17.57
CA ASP A 98 -6.19 -14.12 -16.99
C ASP A 98 -6.09 -15.09 -15.82
N GLN A 99 -4.99 -15.86 -15.73
CA GLN A 99 -4.78 -16.85 -14.68
C GLN A 99 -3.63 -16.50 -13.73
N GLU A 100 -2.60 -15.76 -14.21
CA GLU A 100 -1.36 -15.54 -13.48
C GLU A 100 -1.09 -14.07 -13.14
N ALA A 101 -2.07 -13.17 -13.38
CA ALA A 101 -1.94 -11.75 -13.06
C ALA A 101 -3.15 -11.23 -12.26
N ILE A 102 -2.86 -10.56 -11.17
CA ILE A 102 -3.82 -9.83 -10.35
C ILE A 102 -3.29 -8.43 -10.02
N VAL A 103 -4.16 -7.44 -10.02
CA VAL A 103 -3.84 -6.05 -9.63
C VAL A 103 -4.27 -5.84 -8.19
N THR A 104 -3.38 -5.32 -7.38
CA THR A 104 -3.63 -4.97 -5.97
C THR A 104 -3.43 -3.49 -5.72
N ILE A 105 -4.02 -2.95 -4.64
CA ILE A 105 -3.84 -1.56 -4.22
C ILE A 105 -2.55 -1.48 -3.39
N GLY A 106 -1.43 -1.55 -4.09
CA GLY A 106 -0.09 -1.57 -3.49
C GLY A 106 0.39 -2.98 -3.11
N SER A 107 1.71 -3.10 -2.93
CA SER A 107 2.38 -4.36 -2.62
C SER A 107 2.00 -4.94 -1.27
N LYS A 108 1.69 -4.10 -0.27
CA LYS A 108 1.28 -4.56 1.05
C LYS A 108 -0.02 -5.36 1.02
N GLU A 109 -1.02 -4.88 0.28
CA GLU A 109 -2.27 -5.61 0.08
C GLU A 109 -2.01 -6.95 -0.62
N GLY A 110 -1.20 -6.93 -1.68
CA GLY A 110 -0.82 -8.15 -2.40
C GLY A 110 -0.16 -9.19 -1.51
N LEU A 111 0.83 -8.79 -0.71
CA LEU A 111 1.51 -9.67 0.23
C LEU A 111 0.57 -10.19 1.34
N ALA A 112 -0.25 -9.32 1.92
CA ALA A 112 -1.19 -9.72 2.96
C ALA A 112 -2.20 -10.76 2.44
N HIS A 113 -2.77 -10.53 1.26
CA HIS A 113 -3.70 -11.48 0.64
C HIS A 113 -3.02 -12.78 0.19
N LEU A 114 -1.78 -12.71 -0.29
CA LEU A 114 -1.00 -13.91 -0.60
C LEU A 114 -0.80 -14.78 0.65
N MET A 115 -0.40 -14.17 1.76
CA MET A 115 -0.24 -14.89 3.03
C MET A 115 -1.56 -15.49 3.50
N LEU A 116 -2.66 -14.74 3.44
CA LEU A 116 -3.99 -15.25 3.81
C LEU A 116 -4.46 -16.41 2.92
N ALA A 117 -4.06 -16.43 1.65
CA ALA A 117 -4.46 -17.45 0.70
C ALA A 117 -3.61 -18.71 0.76
N THR A 118 -2.36 -18.62 1.24
CA THR A 118 -1.37 -19.70 1.13
C THR A 118 -0.95 -20.29 2.47
N LEU A 119 -1.19 -19.57 3.59
CA LEU A 119 -0.73 -20.00 4.91
C LEU A 119 -1.87 -20.48 5.79
N GLU A 120 -1.60 -21.52 6.55
CA GLU A 120 -2.49 -22.06 7.59
C GLU A 120 -1.88 -21.86 8.98
N ARG A 121 -2.69 -22.18 10.01
CA ARG A 121 -2.23 -22.08 11.39
C ARG A 121 -1.13 -23.12 11.66
N GLY A 122 0.05 -22.63 12.01
CA GLY A 122 1.23 -23.46 12.27
C GLY A 122 2.29 -23.37 11.19
N ASP A 123 1.99 -22.76 10.06
CA ASP A 123 2.98 -22.51 9.01
C ASP A 123 4.03 -21.49 9.45
N THR A 124 5.23 -21.65 8.91
CA THR A 124 6.36 -20.75 9.16
C THR A 124 6.72 -20.01 7.89
N VAL A 125 6.80 -18.69 7.99
CA VAL A 125 7.31 -17.83 6.92
C VAL A 125 8.74 -17.40 7.25
N VAL A 126 9.64 -17.55 6.28
CA VAL A 126 11.02 -17.08 6.40
C VAL A 126 11.17 -15.83 5.53
N GLY A 127 11.60 -14.76 6.14
CA GLY A 127 11.88 -13.49 5.48
C GLY A 127 13.27 -12.96 5.81
N THR A 128 13.68 -11.87 5.18
CA THR A 128 14.93 -11.18 5.52
C THR A 128 14.73 -10.26 6.72
N THR A 129 15.80 -9.99 7.47
CA THR A 129 15.75 -9.11 8.66
C THR A 129 15.62 -7.62 8.34
N THR A 130 15.77 -7.25 7.07
CA THR A 130 15.72 -5.87 6.57
C THR A 130 14.40 -5.54 5.89
N GLU A 131 13.41 -6.43 5.97
CA GLU A 131 12.12 -6.23 5.35
C GLU A 131 11.28 -5.19 6.08
N TYR A 132 10.56 -4.39 5.29
CA TYR A 132 9.50 -3.55 5.79
C TYR A 132 8.31 -4.45 6.15
N VAL A 133 8.21 -4.82 7.42
CA VAL A 133 7.04 -5.58 7.92
C VAL A 133 5.84 -4.64 7.98
N PRO A 134 4.76 -4.91 7.23
CA PRO A 134 3.56 -4.08 7.23
C PRO A 134 2.80 -4.14 8.56
#